data_f8f83582c98e33f8cf9f7f3af46c6b6b
#
_entry.id   f8f83582c98e33f8cf9f7f3af46c6b6b
#
_cell.length_a   1.000
_cell.length_b   1.000
_cell.length_c   1.000
_cell.angle_alpha   90.00
_cell.angle_beta   90.00
_cell.angle_gamma   90.00
#
_symmetry.space_group_name_H-M   'P 1'
#
loop_
_entity.id
_entity.type
_entity.pdbx_description
1 polymer ?
#
loop_
_entity_poly.entity_id
_entity_poly.type
_entity_poly.pdbx_seq_one_letter_code
_entity_poly.pdbx_strand_id
1 'polypeptide(L)'
;MNAQQRAKALLRSDPAEVSVPPTREPQALTLARMIYAERRRRDRTFPADIFGEPSWDILLDLFVARGEGRRVPTTSACIGAHVPPTTALRWLRLLEGQGLIEREEDERDGRRTFVRLSTKGMDLVGNFLDASRLCGVLSTPNTNMAVFQAH
;
A
#
# COMPACT_ATOMS: atom_id res chain seq x y z
N MET A 1 -48.08 -36.09 -8.75
CA MET A 1 -46.85 -35.26 -8.90
C MET A 1 -46.08 -35.72 -10.13
N ASN A 2 -46.15 -34.90 -11.18
CA ASN A 2 -45.57 -35.18 -12.49
C ASN A 2 -44.04 -35.14 -12.49
N ALA A 3 -43.43 -36.02 -13.30
CA ALA A 3 -41.98 -36.12 -13.46
C ALA A 3 -41.28 -34.79 -13.81
N GLN A 4 -42.01 -33.85 -14.42
CA GLN A 4 -41.50 -32.50 -14.72
C GLN A 4 -41.34 -31.58 -13.52
N GLN A 5 -42.04 -31.84 -12.41
CA GLN A 5 -41.83 -31.08 -11.15
C GLN A 5 -40.64 -31.56 -10.36
N ARG A 6 -40.22 -32.81 -10.52
CA ARG A 6 -39.00 -33.35 -9.92
C ARG A 6 -37.72 -32.85 -10.63
N ALA A 7 -37.76 -32.62 -11.93
CA ALA A 7 -36.66 -32.09 -12.70
C ALA A 7 -36.35 -30.60 -12.37
N LYS A 8 -37.40 -29.84 -11.98
CA LYS A 8 -37.26 -28.42 -11.65
C LYS A 8 -36.73 -28.16 -10.22
N ALA A 9 -36.79 -29.18 -9.34
CA ALA A 9 -36.26 -29.11 -7.98
C ALA A 9 -34.76 -29.43 -7.91
N LEU A 10 -34.17 -30.08 -8.93
CA LEU A 10 -32.76 -30.46 -8.99
C LEU A 10 -31.85 -29.39 -9.66
N LEU A 11 -32.44 -28.31 -10.19
CA LEU A 11 -31.71 -27.21 -10.85
C LEU A 11 -31.57 -25.96 -9.99
N ARG A 12 -31.85 -26.06 -8.69
CA ARG A 12 -31.51 -25.03 -7.69
C ARG A 12 -30.33 -25.51 -6.81
N SER A 13 -29.26 -25.90 -7.47
CA SER A 13 -27.96 -25.83 -6.82
C SER A 13 -27.52 -24.37 -6.98
N ASP A 14 -27.64 -23.61 -5.91
CA ASP A 14 -26.96 -22.34 -5.78
C ASP A 14 -25.51 -22.56 -6.19
N PRO A 15 -24.95 -21.75 -7.11
CA PRO A 15 -23.53 -21.75 -7.27
C PRO A 15 -22.99 -21.35 -5.90
N ALA A 16 -22.33 -22.30 -5.23
CA ALA A 16 -21.54 -22.03 -4.03
C ALA A 16 -20.78 -20.74 -4.33
N GLU A 17 -21.04 -19.70 -3.54
CA GLU A 17 -20.19 -18.51 -3.51
C GLU A 17 -18.78 -19.03 -3.32
N VAL A 18 -18.04 -19.07 -4.42
CA VAL A 18 -16.61 -19.25 -4.39
C VAL A 18 -16.13 -17.98 -3.71
N SER A 19 -16.00 -18.05 -2.38
CA SER A 19 -15.35 -17.05 -1.58
C SER A 19 -13.92 -16.93 -2.13
N VAL A 20 -13.76 -16.03 -3.09
CA VAL A 20 -12.44 -15.66 -3.59
C VAL A 20 -11.70 -15.13 -2.37
N PRO A 21 -10.59 -15.75 -1.95
CA PRO A 21 -9.83 -15.24 -0.82
C PRO A 21 -9.48 -13.79 -1.12
N PRO A 22 -9.56 -12.87 -0.14
CA PRO A 22 -9.31 -11.46 -0.36
C PRO A 22 -7.95 -11.32 -1.03
N THR A 23 -7.95 -10.72 -2.21
CA THR A 23 -6.76 -10.52 -3.04
C THR A 23 -5.64 -9.94 -2.17
N ARG A 24 -4.45 -10.51 -2.28
CA ARG A 24 -3.22 -10.15 -1.53
C ARG A 24 -2.95 -8.63 -1.50
N GLU A 25 -3.33 -7.96 -2.57
CA GLU A 25 -3.14 -6.52 -2.79
C GLU A 25 -3.86 -5.60 -1.78
N PRO A 26 -5.16 -5.80 -1.42
CA PRO A 26 -5.84 -4.95 -0.45
C PRO A 26 -5.21 -4.97 0.94
N GLN A 27 -4.63 -6.09 1.34
CA GLN A 27 -4.03 -6.24 2.67
C GLN A 27 -2.66 -5.57 2.75
N ALA A 28 -1.83 -5.69 1.71
CA ALA A 28 -0.57 -4.98 1.61
C ALA A 28 -0.77 -3.46 1.56
N LEU A 29 -1.80 -3.00 0.85
CA LEU A 29 -2.17 -1.59 0.79
C LEU A 29 -2.59 -1.04 2.15
N THR A 30 -3.42 -1.78 2.89
CA THR A 30 -3.81 -1.40 4.25
C THR A 30 -2.59 -1.28 5.16
N LEU A 31 -1.68 -2.24 5.10
CA LEU A 31 -0.45 -2.22 5.88
C LEU A 31 0.46 -1.04 5.49
N ALA A 32 0.61 -0.77 4.20
CA ALA A 32 1.39 0.38 3.72
C ALA A 32 0.86 1.70 4.28
N ARG A 33 -0.47 1.88 4.27
CA ARG A 33 -1.13 3.06 4.86
C ARG A 33 -0.87 3.18 6.36
N MET A 34 -0.95 2.07 7.09
CA MET A 34 -0.69 2.05 8.54
C MET A 34 0.75 2.44 8.86
N ILE A 35 1.72 1.87 8.15
CA ILE A 35 3.14 2.19 8.32
C ILE A 35 3.39 3.67 7.99
N TYR A 36 2.85 4.16 6.89
CA TYR A 36 3.00 5.55 6.48
C TYR A 36 2.42 6.52 7.51
N ALA A 37 1.22 6.26 8.00
CA ALA A 37 0.56 7.09 9.02
C ALA A 37 1.32 7.06 10.36
N GLU A 38 1.84 5.91 10.78
CA GLU A 38 2.65 5.78 11.99
C GLU A 38 3.94 6.58 11.89
N ARG A 39 4.64 6.49 10.75
CA ARG A 39 5.84 7.27 10.49
C ARG A 39 5.57 8.77 10.56
N ARG A 40 4.47 9.25 9.96
CA ARG A 40 4.04 10.66 10.03
C ARG A 40 3.70 11.10 11.46
N ARG A 41 3.10 10.23 12.27
CA ARG A 41 2.84 10.50 13.68
C ARG A 41 4.14 10.62 14.46
N ARG A 42 5.10 9.74 14.23
CA ARG A 42 6.43 9.77 14.87
C ARG A 42 7.16 11.07 14.55
N ASP A 43 7.18 11.49 13.31
CA ASP A 43 7.84 12.73 12.86
C ASP A 43 7.23 14.00 13.48
N ARG A 44 5.96 13.94 13.90
CA ARG A 44 5.29 15.04 14.63
C ARG A 44 5.53 15.02 16.13
N THR A 45 5.88 13.86 16.67
CA THR A 45 6.06 13.68 18.12
C THR A 45 7.49 13.96 18.55
N PHE A 46 8.46 13.66 17.69
CA PHE A 46 9.88 13.78 17.97
C PHE A 46 10.54 14.86 17.09
N PRO A 47 11.70 15.39 17.49
CA PRO A 47 12.46 16.30 16.64
C PRO A 47 12.74 15.71 15.25
N ALA A 48 12.64 16.53 14.20
CA ALA A 48 12.52 16.11 12.81
C ALA A 48 13.64 15.22 12.27
N ASP A 49 14.82 15.25 12.81
CA ASP A 49 16.02 14.72 12.12
C ASP A 49 16.51 13.36 12.62
N ILE A 50 15.79 12.74 13.57
CA ILE A 50 16.27 11.50 14.21
C ILE A 50 15.75 10.21 13.57
N PHE A 51 14.75 10.27 12.70
CA PHE A 51 14.13 9.09 12.09
C PHE A 51 14.03 9.14 10.56
N GLY A 52 15.01 9.69 9.87
CA GLY A 52 14.96 9.91 8.42
C GLY A 52 15.19 8.65 7.59
N GLU A 53 14.16 8.19 6.87
CA GLU A 53 14.24 7.18 5.82
C GLU A 53 13.51 7.65 4.55
N PRO A 54 14.03 8.70 3.87
CA PRO A 54 13.30 9.31 2.75
C PRO A 54 12.98 8.36 1.61
N SER A 55 13.85 7.41 1.32
CA SER A 55 13.63 6.40 0.29
C SER A 55 12.43 5.50 0.62
N TRP A 56 12.31 5.08 1.88
CA TRP A 56 11.18 4.26 2.31
C TRP A 56 9.87 5.05 2.33
N ASP A 57 9.90 6.29 2.77
CA ASP A 57 8.73 7.18 2.74
C ASP A 57 8.21 7.40 1.32
N ILE A 58 9.12 7.63 0.35
CA ILE A 58 8.77 7.74 -1.08
C ILE A 58 8.15 6.43 -1.59
N LEU A 59 8.77 5.29 -1.32
CA LEU A 59 8.28 4.00 -1.80
C LEU A 59 6.89 3.65 -1.24
N LEU A 60 6.66 3.93 0.04
CA LEU A 60 5.35 3.71 0.68
C LEU A 60 4.27 4.64 0.10
N ASP A 61 4.56 5.94 -0.06
CA ASP A 61 3.60 6.89 -0.64
C ASP A 61 3.23 6.50 -2.07
N LEU A 62 4.19 6.12 -2.90
CA LEU A 62 3.95 5.66 -4.25
C LEU A 62 3.19 4.33 -4.31
N PHE A 63 3.43 3.41 -3.37
CA PHE A 63 2.69 2.16 -3.27
C PHE A 63 1.22 2.41 -2.91
N VAL A 64 0.97 3.27 -1.92
CA VAL A 64 -0.37 3.68 -1.53
C VAL A 64 -1.07 4.39 -2.68
N ALA A 65 -0.41 5.36 -3.32
CA ALA A 65 -0.96 6.09 -4.46
C ALA A 65 -1.36 5.16 -5.61
N ARG A 66 -0.55 4.15 -5.91
CA ARG A 66 -0.85 3.14 -6.92
C ARG A 66 -2.11 2.35 -6.59
N GLY A 67 -2.23 1.88 -5.35
CA GLY A 67 -3.41 1.15 -4.88
C GLY A 67 -4.69 2.01 -4.88
N GLU A 68 -4.55 3.33 -4.77
CA GLU A 68 -5.64 4.30 -4.82
C GLU A 68 -5.92 4.84 -6.23
N GLY A 69 -5.17 4.41 -7.24
CA GLY A 69 -5.29 4.91 -8.60
C GLY A 69 -4.87 6.37 -8.78
N ARG A 70 -4.04 6.91 -7.86
CA ARG A 70 -3.55 8.30 -7.90
C ARG A 70 -2.24 8.40 -8.68
N ARG A 71 -2.13 9.43 -9.52
CA ARG A 71 -0.86 9.84 -10.12
C ARG A 71 -0.15 10.81 -9.17
N VAL A 72 1.15 10.63 -8.97
CA VAL A 72 1.95 11.43 -8.04
C VAL A 72 2.90 12.33 -8.82
N PRO A 73 2.67 13.66 -8.84
CA PRO A 73 3.64 14.59 -9.41
C PRO A 73 4.97 14.53 -8.65
N THR A 74 6.09 14.78 -9.33
CA THR A 74 7.43 14.78 -8.72
C THR A 74 7.52 15.71 -7.50
N THR A 75 6.86 16.86 -7.56
CA THR A 75 6.78 17.80 -6.44
C THR A 75 6.09 17.20 -5.21
N SER A 76 5.00 16.46 -5.43
CA SER A 76 4.26 15.77 -4.35
C SER A 76 5.10 14.64 -3.75
N ALA A 77 5.83 13.88 -4.58
CA ALA A 77 6.75 12.86 -4.09
C ALA A 77 7.88 13.45 -3.23
N CYS A 78 8.37 14.64 -3.57
CA CYS A 78 9.35 15.35 -2.75
C CYS A 78 8.77 15.77 -1.37
N ILE A 79 7.51 16.20 -1.32
CA ILE A 79 6.82 16.53 -0.08
C ILE A 79 6.64 15.26 0.77
N GLY A 80 6.23 14.16 0.14
CA GLY A 80 6.05 12.86 0.80
C GLY A 80 7.33 12.28 1.41
N ALA A 81 8.49 12.68 0.92
CA ALA A 81 9.79 12.26 1.45
C ALA A 81 10.15 12.91 2.80
N HIS A 82 9.47 13.98 3.21
CA HIS A 82 9.68 14.73 4.46
C HIS A 82 11.12 15.21 4.71
N VAL A 83 11.80 15.54 3.62
CA VAL A 83 13.14 16.14 3.61
C VAL A 83 13.14 17.34 2.67
N PRO A 84 14.17 18.22 2.73
CA PRO A 84 14.28 19.32 1.79
C PRO A 84 14.17 18.86 0.33
N PRO A 85 13.56 19.65 -0.57
CA PRO A 85 13.31 19.23 -1.96
C PRO A 85 14.56 18.75 -2.71
N THR A 86 15.72 19.38 -2.48
CA THR A 86 16.98 18.98 -3.08
C THR A 86 17.43 17.58 -2.64
N THR A 87 17.23 17.26 -1.36
CA THR A 87 17.49 15.94 -0.79
C THR A 87 16.51 14.92 -1.35
N ALA A 88 15.21 15.24 -1.42
CA ALA A 88 14.20 14.39 -2.00
C ALA A 88 14.49 14.05 -3.48
N LEU A 89 14.87 15.05 -4.29
CA LEU A 89 15.25 14.84 -5.69
C LEU A 89 16.48 13.91 -5.84
N ARG A 90 17.42 13.97 -4.92
CA ARG A 90 18.57 13.04 -4.89
C ARG A 90 18.10 11.61 -4.65
N TRP A 91 17.19 11.41 -3.70
CA TRP A 91 16.63 10.09 -3.42
C TRP A 91 15.79 9.55 -4.58
N LEU A 92 15.00 10.40 -5.23
CA LEU A 92 14.25 10.00 -6.43
C LEU A 92 15.20 9.53 -7.56
N ARG A 93 16.30 10.23 -7.80
CA ARG A 93 17.30 9.80 -8.79
C ARG A 93 17.95 8.46 -8.40
N LEU A 94 18.25 8.26 -7.12
CA LEU A 94 18.79 7.00 -6.63
C LEU A 94 17.81 5.85 -6.87
N LEU A 95 16.56 6.01 -6.49
CA LEU A 95 15.52 4.99 -6.66
C LEU A 95 15.24 4.68 -8.14
N GLU A 96 15.28 5.70 -8.99
CA GLU A 96 15.18 5.56 -10.46
C GLU A 96 16.38 4.78 -11.02
N GLY A 97 17.61 5.12 -10.59
CA GLY A 97 18.83 4.41 -10.96
C GLY A 97 18.84 2.94 -10.51
N GLN A 98 18.16 2.61 -9.41
CA GLN A 98 17.94 1.24 -8.95
C GLN A 98 16.81 0.53 -9.70
N GLY A 99 16.10 1.22 -10.58
CA GLY A 99 14.97 0.70 -11.32
C GLY A 99 13.73 0.42 -10.45
N LEU A 100 13.60 1.10 -9.29
CA LEU A 100 12.46 0.92 -8.38
C LEU A 100 11.31 1.88 -8.70
N ILE A 101 11.61 3.00 -9.29
CA ILE A 101 10.62 3.99 -9.74
C ILE A 101 10.87 4.36 -11.19
N GLU A 102 9.84 4.89 -11.82
CA GLU A 102 9.85 5.40 -13.19
C GLU A 102 9.27 6.80 -13.21
N ARG A 103 9.77 7.63 -14.13
CA ARG A 103 9.21 8.94 -14.42
C ARG A 103 8.42 8.91 -15.71
N GLU A 104 7.33 9.64 -15.72
CA GLU A 104 6.45 9.75 -16.87
C GLU A 104 6.13 11.24 -17.08
N GLU A 105 6.38 11.75 -18.27
CA GLU A 105 6.00 13.11 -18.63
C GLU A 105 4.48 13.21 -18.80
N ASP A 106 3.91 14.37 -18.46
CA ASP A 106 2.50 14.62 -18.70
C ASP A 106 2.28 14.92 -20.18
N GLU A 107 1.48 14.11 -20.87
CA GLU A 107 1.14 14.29 -22.29
C GLU A 107 0.49 15.65 -22.58
N ARG A 108 -0.14 16.28 -21.59
CA ARG A 108 -0.85 17.56 -21.73
C ARG A 108 0.01 18.76 -21.35
N ASP A 109 0.98 18.57 -20.48
CA ASP A 109 1.89 19.62 -20.02
C ASP A 109 3.27 19.03 -19.77
N GLY A 110 4.15 19.12 -20.74
CA GLY A 110 5.52 18.59 -20.71
C GLY A 110 6.41 19.20 -19.60
N ARG A 111 5.91 20.20 -18.84
CA ARG A 111 6.58 20.73 -17.65
C ARG A 111 6.30 19.89 -16.40
N ARG A 112 5.28 19.03 -16.46
CA ARG A 112 4.88 18.18 -15.34
C ARG A 112 5.42 16.77 -15.54
N THR A 113 6.06 16.25 -14.53
CA THR A 113 6.55 14.86 -14.51
C THR A 113 5.91 14.15 -13.34
N PHE A 114 5.38 12.97 -13.60
CA PHE A 114 4.84 12.07 -12.57
C PHE A 114 5.87 11.01 -12.21
N VAL A 115 5.75 10.50 -10.99
CA VAL A 115 6.58 9.42 -10.46
C VAL A 115 5.67 8.26 -10.08
N ARG A 116 6.08 7.04 -10.43
CA ARG A 116 5.38 5.82 -10.04
C ARG A 116 6.37 4.72 -9.70
N LEU A 117 5.92 3.71 -8.95
CA LEU A 117 6.71 2.50 -8.80
C LEU A 117 6.81 1.78 -10.14
N SER A 118 7.99 1.27 -10.46
CA SER A 118 8.17 0.29 -11.52
C SER A 118 7.54 -1.06 -11.14
N THR A 119 7.42 -1.98 -12.07
CA THR A 119 7.00 -3.37 -11.76
C THR A 119 7.90 -3.98 -10.70
N LYS A 120 9.22 -3.83 -10.84
CA LYS A 120 10.20 -4.28 -9.84
C LYS A 120 9.97 -3.63 -8.46
N GLY A 121 9.71 -2.32 -8.42
CA GLY A 121 9.42 -1.60 -7.19
C GLY A 121 8.15 -2.10 -6.51
N MET A 122 7.08 -2.31 -7.29
CA MET A 122 5.81 -2.87 -6.78
C MET A 122 6.00 -4.25 -6.17
N ASP A 123 6.73 -5.13 -6.86
CA ASP A 123 6.97 -6.50 -6.38
C ASP A 123 7.80 -6.51 -5.09
N LEU A 124 8.86 -5.72 -5.02
CA LEU A 124 9.73 -5.67 -3.85
C LEU A 124 9.00 -5.09 -2.63
N VAL A 125 8.29 -3.98 -2.79
CA VAL A 125 7.52 -3.38 -1.67
C VAL A 125 6.39 -4.31 -1.25
N GLY A 126 5.64 -4.89 -2.19
CA GLY A 126 4.57 -5.82 -1.89
C GLY A 126 5.06 -7.06 -1.15
N ASN A 127 6.15 -7.68 -1.62
CA ASN A 127 6.75 -8.86 -0.97
C ASN A 127 7.26 -8.55 0.45
N PHE A 128 7.86 -7.38 0.64
CA PHE A 128 8.30 -6.93 1.96
C PHE A 128 7.11 -6.78 2.93
N LEU A 129 6.03 -6.13 2.48
CA LEU A 129 4.83 -5.93 3.29
C LEU A 129 4.16 -7.25 3.66
N ASP A 130 4.10 -8.20 2.73
CA ASP A 130 3.54 -9.52 2.97
C ASP A 130 4.39 -10.33 3.97
N ALA A 131 5.70 -10.31 3.83
CA ALA A 131 6.61 -10.96 4.78
C ALA A 131 6.48 -10.36 6.19
N SER A 132 6.35 -9.04 6.31
CA SER A 132 6.17 -8.34 7.59
C SER A 132 4.88 -8.77 8.29
N ARG A 133 3.81 -9.06 7.54
CA ARG A 133 2.56 -9.61 8.10
C ARG A 133 2.73 -11.02 8.65
N LEU A 134 3.42 -11.89 7.91
CA LEU A 134 3.64 -13.27 8.29
C LEU A 134 4.51 -13.39 9.55
N CYS A 135 5.43 -12.45 9.77
CA CYS A 135 6.26 -12.40 10.98
C CYS A 135 5.55 -11.87 12.22
N GLY A 136 4.25 -11.50 12.14
CA GLY A 136 3.48 -11.00 13.28
C GLY A 136 3.91 -9.63 13.80
N VAL A 137 4.85 -8.97 13.14
CA VAL A 137 5.39 -7.66 13.56
C VAL A 137 4.31 -6.57 13.53
N LEU A 138 3.21 -6.81 12.80
CA LEU A 138 2.09 -5.89 12.63
C LEU A 138 0.75 -6.64 12.75
N SER A 139 0.65 -7.56 13.69
CA SER A 139 -0.65 -8.11 14.07
C SER A 139 -1.55 -6.95 14.50
N THR A 140 -2.66 -6.77 13.80
CA THR A 140 -3.75 -5.90 14.28
C THR A 140 -4.03 -6.26 15.73
N PRO A 141 -4.22 -5.29 16.64
CA PRO A 141 -4.67 -5.61 17.96
C PRO A 141 -6.00 -6.35 17.83
N ASN A 142 -5.98 -7.64 18.17
CA ASN A 142 -7.18 -8.43 18.28
C ASN A 142 -8.11 -7.70 19.28
N THR A 143 -9.25 -7.25 18.78
CA THR A 143 -10.33 -6.67 19.59
C THR A 143 -10.92 -7.79 20.48
N ASN A 144 -10.16 -8.25 21.45
CA ASN A 144 -10.62 -9.15 22.49
C ASN A 144 -9.89 -8.87 23.82
N MET A 145 -9.86 -7.58 24.20
CA MET A 145 -9.63 -7.19 25.59
C MET A 145 -10.94 -6.78 26.25
N ALA A 146 -11.90 -7.66 26.21
CA ALA A 146 -13.05 -7.61 27.10
C ALA A 146 -13.03 -8.89 27.91
N VAL A 147 -12.14 -9.02 28.87
CA VAL A 147 -12.31 -9.78 30.12
C VAL A 147 -11.06 -9.56 30.99
N PHE A 148 -10.96 -8.43 31.65
CA PHE A 148 -10.22 -8.31 32.91
C PHE A 148 -10.82 -7.14 33.71
N GLN A 149 -12.10 -7.31 34.11
CA GLN A 149 -12.67 -6.62 35.25
C GLN A 149 -13.46 -7.63 36.02
N ALA A 150 -12.86 -8.23 37.01
CA ALA A 150 -13.46 -8.73 38.23
C ALA A 150 -12.35 -9.37 39.09
N HIS A 151 -11.78 -8.62 39.98
CA HIS A 151 -11.67 -8.94 41.44
C HIS A 151 -10.88 -7.85 42.11
#